data_49d32236c32736e1cae456a1f8fe78d6
#
_entry.id   49d32236c32736e1cae456a1f8fe78d6
#
_cell.length_a   1.000
_cell.length_b   1.000
_cell.length_c   1.000
_cell.angle_alpha   90.00
_cell.angle_beta   90.00
_cell.angle_gamma   90.00
#
_symmetry.space_group_name_H-M   'P 1'
#
loop_
_entity.id
_entity.type
_entity.pdbx_description
1 polymer ?
#
loop_
_entity_poly.entity_id
_entity_poly.type
_entity_poly.pdbx_seq_one_letter_code
_entity_poly.pdbx_strand_id
1 'polypeptide(L)'
;IYYRISAEDGKFNINDLVKSYDNLPNLKVQEMLTKLFEQLGIPRERIFPIIDWIDDNSEEMGGGAETYYYTNLKPPRKIKNAPMYSLSELTALKGWDRKLVYESLKNPEKEKNVSKDFLSEEEKLLVTDSDYVLSNNITAYLPFKDTGDDRININAAPYYVLMSISEFMTRQAVMRILKYKLEKGGYIKEINDLKNFA
;
A
#
# COMPACT_ATOMS: atom_id res chain seq x y z
N ILE A 1 -5.27 28.54 2.21
CA ILE A 1 -5.64 27.23 1.64
C ILE A 1 -4.34 26.51 1.39
N TYR A 2 -4.16 25.34 2.02
CA TYR A 2 -3.01 24.46 1.77
C TYR A 2 -3.48 23.33 0.87
N TYR A 3 -2.75 23.03 -0.19
CA TYR A 3 -2.97 21.86 -1.03
C TYR A 3 -1.65 21.13 -1.27
N ARG A 4 -1.72 19.82 -1.41
CA ARG A 4 -0.61 18.95 -1.74
C ARG A 4 -0.94 18.22 -3.04
N ILE A 5 -0.01 18.22 -3.97
CA ILE A 5 -0.09 17.43 -5.20
C ILE A 5 0.88 16.26 -5.02
N SER A 6 0.42 15.03 -5.22
CA SER A 6 1.23 13.82 -5.20
C SER A 6 0.90 12.96 -6.41
N ALA A 7 1.90 12.23 -6.90
CA ALA A 7 1.71 11.29 -7.99
C ALA A 7 1.11 9.98 -7.46
N GLU A 8 0.08 9.46 -8.13
CA GLU A 8 -0.58 8.21 -7.71
C GLU A 8 0.14 6.95 -8.22
N ASP A 9 0.93 7.06 -9.31
CA ASP A 9 1.66 5.94 -9.92
C ASP A 9 2.86 5.43 -9.10
N GLY A 10 3.21 6.14 -8.04
CA GLY A 10 4.17 5.70 -7.02
C GLY A 10 3.56 4.87 -5.90
N LYS A 11 2.25 4.64 -5.88
CA LYS A 11 1.52 3.90 -4.85
C LYS A 11 1.08 2.53 -5.35
N PHE A 12 0.82 1.60 -4.43
CA PHE A 12 0.17 0.35 -4.80
C PHE A 12 -1.31 0.58 -5.13
N ASN A 13 -1.73 0.14 -6.31
CA ASN A 13 -3.15 0.14 -6.64
C ASN A 13 -3.83 -1.09 -6.03
N ILE A 14 -4.74 -0.88 -5.09
CA ILE A 14 -5.46 -1.97 -4.41
C ILE A 14 -6.34 -2.79 -5.36
N ASN A 15 -6.77 -2.22 -6.48
CA ASN A 15 -7.55 -2.94 -7.47
C ASN A 15 -6.73 -4.02 -8.21
N ASP A 16 -5.40 -3.88 -8.23
CA ASP A 16 -4.51 -4.88 -8.83
C ASP A 16 -4.39 -6.17 -7.98
N LEU A 17 -5.02 -6.21 -6.78
CA LEU A 17 -5.13 -7.44 -5.97
C LEU A 17 -5.93 -8.54 -6.67
N VAL A 18 -6.84 -8.17 -7.55
CA VAL A 18 -7.63 -9.11 -8.35
C VAL A 18 -7.35 -8.84 -9.82
N LYS A 19 -7.01 -9.88 -10.56
CA LYS A 19 -6.72 -9.76 -11.98
C LYS A 19 -8.00 -9.58 -12.78
N SER A 20 -8.06 -8.56 -13.61
CA SER A 20 -9.25 -8.21 -14.38
C SER A 20 -9.67 -9.26 -15.41
N TYR A 21 -8.73 -10.07 -15.91
CA TYR A 21 -8.97 -11.00 -17.01
C TYR A 21 -9.45 -12.39 -16.57
N ASP A 22 -9.17 -12.81 -15.34
CA ASP A 22 -9.54 -14.14 -14.82
C ASP A 22 -10.21 -14.10 -13.44
N ASN A 23 -10.35 -12.90 -12.89
CA ASN A 23 -10.92 -12.64 -11.57
C ASN A 23 -10.23 -13.42 -10.42
N LEU A 24 -8.97 -13.80 -10.61
CA LEU A 24 -8.17 -14.49 -9.60
C LEU A 24 -7.27 -13.51 -8.84
N PRO A 25 -6.93 -13.84 -7.57
CA PRO A 25 -5.99 -13.04 -6.81
C PRO A 25 -4.63 -12.89 -7.50
N ASN A 26 -4.10 -11.68 -7.53
CA ASN A 26 -2.74 -11.41 -7.98
C ASN A 26 -1.77 -11.63 -6.81
N LEU A 27 -1.19 -12.83 -6.74
CA LEU A 27 -0.33 -13.24 -5.62
C LEU A 27 0.87 -12.32 -5.43
N LYS A 28 1.42 -11.74 -6.50
CA LYS A 28 2.55 -10.81 -6.42
C LYS A 28 2.14 -9.50 -5.75
N VAL A 29 1.02 -8.91 -6.16
CA VAL A 29 0.49 -7.69 -5.54
C VAL A 29 0.05 -7.96 -4.11
N GLN A 30 -0.55 -9.12 -3.87
CA GLN A 30 -0.92 -9.56 -2.52
C GLN A 30 0.30 -9.64 -1.60
N GLU A 31 1.43 -10.20 -2.07
CA GLU A 31 2.67 -10.27 -1.30
C GLU A 31 3.20 -8.86 -0.98
N MET A 32 3.29 -7.99 -1.98
CA MET A 32 3.76 -6.61 -1.79
C MET A 32 2.90 -5.83 -0.81
N LEU A 33 1.56 -5.91 -0.93
CA LEU A 33 0.64 -5.25 0.00
C LEU A 33 0.67 -5.87 1.40
N THR A 34 0.86 -7.18 1.52
CA THR A 34 1.03 -7.83 2.82
C THR A 34 2.29 -7.30 3.52
N LYS A 35 3.40 -7.16 2.82
CA LYS A 35 4.63 -6.54 3.36
C LYS A 35 4.39 -5.10 3.80
N LEU A 36 3.69 -4.31 3.00
CA LEU A 36 3.31 -2.94 3.37
C LEU A 36 2.49 -2.91 4.67
N PHE A 37 1.49 -3.78 4.78
CA PHE A 37 0.65 -3.86 5.97
C PHE A 37 1.46 -4.22 7.21
N GLU A 38 2.31 -5.24 7.13
CA GLU A 38 3.18 -5.65 8.23
C GLU A 38 4.10 -4.52 8.70
N GLN A 39 4.68 -3.76 7.79
CA GLN A 39 5.55 -2.62 8.10
C GLN A 39 4.78 -1.49 8.79
N LEU A 40 3.56 -1.23 8.36
CA LEU A 40 2.66 -0.24 8.97
C LEU A 40 1.98 -0.78 10.25
N GLY A 41 2.20 -2.05 10.62
CA GLY A 41 1.57 -2.67 11.79
C GLY A 41 0.09 -3.03 11.57
N ILE A 42 -0.34 -3.14 10.32
CA ILE A 42 -1.67 -3.62 9.94
C ILE A 42 -1.64 -5.15 9.89
N PRO A 43 -2.59 -5.86 10.53
CA PRO A 43 -2.67 -7.31 10.42
C PRO A 43 -2.80 -7.75 8.96
N ARG A 44 -2.00 -8.75 8.56
CA ARG A 44 -1.94 -9.26 7.18
C ARG A 44 -3.30 -9.76 6.65
N GLU A 45 -4.15 -10.24 7.56
CA GLU A 45 -5.48 -10.77 7.24
C GLU A 45 -6.44 -9.69 6.73
N ARG A 46 -6.10 -8.42 6.93
CA ARG A 46 -6.88 -7.29 6.42
C ARG A 46 -6.91 -7.19 4.89
N ILE A 47 -6.05 -7.96 4.21
CA ILE A 47 -6.03 -8.00 2.75
C ILE A 47 -7.23 -8.76 2.18
N PHE A 48 -7.71 -9.81 2.87
CA PHE A 48 -8.77 -10.69 2.36
C PHE A 48 -10.12 -9.98 2.15
N PRO A 49 -10.62 -9.14 3.09
CA PRO A 49 -11.82 -8.35 2.82
C PRO A 49 -11.72 -7.39 1.63
N ILE A 50 -10.50 -7.00 1.23
CA ILE A 50 -10.30 -6.17 0.03
C ILE A 50 -10.47 -7.03 -1.21
N ILE A 51 -9.91 -8.24 -1.23
CA ILE A 51 -10.01 -9.17 -2.35
C ILE A 51 -11.49 -9.52 -2.57
N ASP A 52 -12.19 -10.01 -1.52
CA ASP A 52 -13.62 -10.38 -1.58
C ASP A 52 -14.51 -9.20 -2.01
N TRP A 53 -14.14 -7.95 -1.66
CA TRP A 53 -14.89 -6.77 -2.11
C TRP A 53 -14.76 -6.50 -3.59
N ILE A 54 -13.62 -6.87 -4.19
CA ILE A 54 -13.28 -6.55 -5.58
C ILE A 54 -13.67 -7.70 -6.53
N ASP A 55 -13.42 -8.96 -6.13
CA ASP A 55 -13.72 -10.10 -6.99
C ASP A 55 -15.23 -10.30 -7.19
N ASP A 56 -15.62 -11.08 -8.18
CA ASP A 56 -17.02 -11.26 -8.56
C ASP A 56 -17.61 -12.60 -8.10
N ASN A 57 -16.83 -13.40 -7.36
CA ASN A 57 -17.30 -14.65 -6.80
C ASN A 57 -18.01 -14.46 -5.45
N SER A 58 -18.37 -15.55 -4.75
CA SER A 58 -19.01 -15.51 -3.43
C SER A 58 -18.28 -16.39 -2.42
N GLU A 59 -17.01 -16.70 -2.67
CA GLU A 59 -16.18 -17.55 -1.83
C GLU A 59 -15.34 -16.69 -0.90
N GLU A 60 -15.63 -16.71 0.39
CA GLU A 60 -14.89 -15.96 1.41
C GLU A 60 -13.44 -16.44 1.52
N MET A 61 -12.48 -15.55 1.29
CA MET A 61 -11.04 -15.82 1.41
C MET A 61 -10.54 -15.53 2.82
N GLY A 62 -9.81 -16.47 3.40
CA GLY A 62 -8.90 -16.24 4.55
C GLY A 62 -9.46 -15.47 5.74
N GLY A 63 -10.76 -15.44 5.95
CA GLY A 63 -11.44 -14.60 6.95
C GLY A 63 -11.84 -13.23 6.42
N GLY A 64 -11.97 -13.09 5.11
CA GLY A 64 -12.56 -11.97 4.41
C GLY A 64 -14.05 -11.76 4.72
N ALA A 65 -14.82 -11.31 3.76
CA ALA A 65 -16.26 -11.11 3.95
C ALA A 65 -17.00 -11.04 2.62
N GLU A 66 -18.02 -11.84 2.49
CA GLU A 66 -18.89 -11.94 1.34
C GLU A 66 -20.31 -11.43 1.62
N THR A 67 -21.19 -11.59 0.63
CA THR A 67 -22.60 -11.14 0.66
C THR A 67 -23.30 -11.44 1.99
N TYR A 68 -23.09 -12.64 2.55
CA TYR A 68 -23.70 -13.02 3.82
C TYR A 68 -23.30 -12.12 4.97
N TYR A 69 -22.02 -11.76 5.08
CA TYR A 69 -21.54 -10.85 6.11
C TYR A 69 -22.19 -9.46 5.98
N TYR A 70 -22.16 -8.87 4.78
CA TYR A 70 -22.61 -7.50 4.56
C TYR A 70 -24.14 -7.34 4.69
N THR A 71 -24.91 -8.33 4.26
CA THR A 71 -26.38 -8.31 4.38
C THR A 71 -26.88 -8.45 5.82
N ASN A 72 -26.08 -9.07 6.71
CA ASN A 72 -26.38 -9.20 8.13
C ASN A 72 -25.97 -7.99 8.99
N LEU A 73 -25.30 -6.99 8.41
CA LEU A 73 -24.97 -5.75 9.12
C LEU A 73 -26.23 -4.93 9.45
N LYS A 74 -26.11 -4.02 10.39
CA LYS A 74 -27.17 -3.06 10.75
C LYS A 74 -26.65 -1.62 10.60
N PRO A 75 -27.03 -0.87 9.58
CA PRO A 75 -27.90 -1.27 8.46
C PRO A 75 -27.21 -2.26 7.52
N PRO A 76 -27.97 -3.09 6.79
CA PRO A 76 -27.43 -4.03 5.82
C PRO A 76 -26.76 -3.28 4.67
N ARG A 77 -25.74 -3.91 4.10
CA ARG A 77 -24.96 -3.39 2.96
C ARG A 77 -24.94 -4.42 1.85
N LYS A 78 -24.75 -3.96 0.63
CA LYS A 78 -24.47 -4.82 -0.53
C LYS A 78 -22.97 -4.83 -0.76
N ILE A 79 -22.39 -6.01 -0.92
CA ILE A 79 -21.00 -6.12 -1.40
C ILE A 79 -20.92 -5.60 -2.83
N LYS A 80 -19.77 -5.07 -3.21
CA LYS A 80 -19.61 -4.41 -4.52
C LYS A 80 -19.32 -5.40 -5.65
N ASN A 81 -18.48 -6.39 -5.39
CA ASN A 81 -17.96 -7.35 -6.38
C ASN A 81 -17.47 -6.61 -7.65
N ALA A 82 -16.66 -5.60 -7.47
CA ALA A 82 -16.12 -4.75 -8.52
C ALA A 82 -14.93 -3.90 -8.00
N PRO A 83 -14.06 -3.40 -8.88
CA PRO A 83 -12.97 -2.51 -8.49
C PRO A 83 -13.45 -1.31 -7.67
N MET A 84 -12.65 -0.90 -6.71
CA MET A 84 -12.91 0.30 -5.90
C MET A 84 -12.74 1.58 -6.72
N TYR A 85 -13.62 2.54 -6.52
CA TYR A 85 -13.51 3.88 -7.10
C TYR A 85 -12.79 4.86 -6.18
N SER A 86 -12.71 4.54 -4.89
CA SER A 86 -12.12 5.41 -3.89
C SER A 86 -11.61 4.59 -2.70
N LEU A 87 -10.52 5.03 -2.10
CA LEU A 87 -10.01 4.46 -0.84
C LEU A 87 -11.00 4.59 0.32
N SER A 88 -12.00 5.48 0.24
CA SER A 88 -13.04 5.58 1.25
C SER A 88 -13.91 4.30 1.35
N GLU A 89 -13.95 3.49 0.29
CA GLU A 89 -14.66 2.21 0.32
C GLU A 89 -14.04 1.22 1.32
N LEU A 90 -12.73 1.29 1.56
CA LEU A 90 -12.07 0.49 2.59
C LEU A 90 -12.75 0.62 3.95
N THR A 91 -13.25 1.80 4.29
CA THR A 91 -13.92 2.03 5.58
C THR A 91 -15.25 1.28 5.74
N ALA A 92 -15.76 0.69 4.66
CA ALA A 92 -16.96 -0.13 4.66
C ALA A 92 -16.68 -1.63 4.84
N LEU A 93 -15.42 -2.06 4.70
CA LEU A 93 -15.02 -3.44 4.71
C LEU A 93 -14.92 -4.00 6.14
N LYS A 94 -15.09 -5.32 6.25
CA LYS A 94 -14.91 -6.05 7.52
C LYS A 94 -13.53 -5.74 8.12
N GLY A 95 -13.56 -5.19 9.34
CA GLY A 95 -12.36 -4.92 10.10
C GLY A 95 -11.58 -3.67 9.69
N TRP A 96 -12.05 -2.90 8.75
CA TRP A 96 -11.48 -1.62 8.35
C TRP A 96 -12.23 -0.45 8.98
N ASP A 97 -11.52 0.63 9.24
CA ASP A 97 -12.10 1.88 9.70
C ASP A 97 -11.35 3.09 9.13
N ARG A 98 -11.88 4.28 9.40
CA ARG A 98 -11.30 5.53 8.91
C ARG A 98 -9.89 5.78 9.45
N LYS A 99 -9.63 5.40 10.69
CA LYS A 99 -8.33 5.64 11.35
C LYS A 99 -7.25 4.83 10.66
N LEU A 100 -7.52 3.55 10.40
CA LEU A 100 -6.59 2.65 9.73
C LEU A 100 -6.19 3.14 8.34
N VAL A 101 -7.10 3.83 7.64
CA VAL A 101 -6.85 4.30 6.26
C VAL A 101 -6.17 5.68 6.24
N TYR A 102 -6.60 6.62 7.10
CA TYR A 102 -6.28 8.04 6.94
C TYR A 102 -5.49 8.66 8.10
N GLU A 103 -5.29 7.96 9.21
CA GLU A 103 -4.49 8.46 10.31
C GLU A 103 -3.08 7.83 10.31
N SER A 104 -2.14 8.47 10.97
CA SER A 104 -0.79 7.94 11.08
C SER A 104 -0.76 6.67 11.93
N LEU A 105 -0.18 5.61 11.40
CA LEU A 105 0.00 4.32 12.06
C LEU A 105 1.35 4.23 12.79
N LYS A 106 2.06 5.35 12.92
CA LYS A 106 3.31 5.44 13.67
C LYS A 106 3.09 4.97 15.10
N ASN A 107 3.84 3.96 15.54
CA ASN A 107 3.77 3.44 16.91
C ASN A 107 4.96 3.93 17.71
N PRO A 108 4.79 4.93 18.59
CA PRO A 108 5.88 5.48 19.38
C PRO A 108 6.46 4.49 20.41
N GLU A 109 5.74 3.42 20.77
CA GLU A 109 6.25 2.40 21.68
C GLU A 109 7.18 1.40 20.98
N LYS A 110 6.91 1.08 19.70
CA LYS A 110 7.85 0.29 18.89
C LYS A 110 9.16 1.05 18.69
N GLU A 111 9.12 2.36 18.53
CA GLU A 111 10.32 3.20 18.43
C GLU A 111 11.18 3.18 19.70
N LYS A 112 10.60 3.00 20.90
CA LYS A 112 11.34 2.98 22.17
C LYS A 112 12.02 1.64 22.47
N ASN A 113 11.52 0.54 21.94
CA ASN A 113 11.93 -0.82 22.32
C ASN A 113 12.90 -1.52 21.37
N VAL A 114 13.21 -0.94 20.22
CA VAL A 114 14.06 -1.58 19.22
C VAL A 114 15.28 -0.70 18.91
N SER A 115 16.36 -0.92 19.66
CA SER A 115 17.62 -0.17 19.56
C SER A 115 18.39 -0.33 18.24
N LYS A 116 17.85 -1.04 17.26
CA LYS A 116 18.46 -1.26 15.93
C LYS A 116 17.71 -0.63 14.75
N ASP A 117 16.45 -0.18 14.95
CA ASP A 117 15.60 0.34 13.87
C ASP A 117 15.33 1.85 13.97
N PHE A 118 16.05 2.56 14.82
CA PHE A 118 15.93 4.02 14.84
C PHE A 118 16.48 4.61 13.55
N LEU A 119 15.65 5.45 12.93
CA LEU A 119 16.11 6.32 11.86
C LEU A 119 17.16 7.27 12.44
N SER A 120 18.31 7.38 11.79
CA SER A 120 19.26 8.46 12.07
C SER A 120 18.60 9.83 11.83
N GLU A 121 19.17 10.90 12.33
CA GLU A 121 18.62 12.24 12.08
C GLU A 121 18.54 12.57 10.58
N GLU A 122 19.50 12.06 9.78
CA GLU A 122 19.45 12.19 8.31
C GLU A 122 18.28 11.41 7.70
N GLU A 123 18.03 10.19 8.17
CA GLU A 123 16.94 9.33 7.68
C GLU A 123 15.56 9.91 8.06
N LYS A 124 15.42 10.58 9.20
CA LYS A 124 14.19 11.29 9.60
C LYS A 124 13.82 12.43 8.64
N LEU A 125 14.77 12.96 7.89
CA LEU A 125 14.48 13.93 6.83
C LEU A 125 13.86 13.27 5.59
N LEU A 126 14.11 11.97 5.39
CA LEU A 126 13.65 11.22 4.22
C LEU A 126 12.37 10.43 4.49
N VAL A 127 12.12 10.05 5.75
CA VAL A 127 10.91 9.32 6.18
C VAL A 127 10.11 10.22 7.11
N THR A 128 8.96 10.64 6.67
CA THR A 128 8.10 11.60 7.36
C THR A 128 6.89 10.91 8.01
N ASP A 129 6.20 11.58 8.91
CA ASP A 129 4.95 11.05 9.50
C ASP A 129 3.89 10.73 8.45
N SER A 130 3.95 11.37 7.28
CA SER A 130 3.03 11.07 6.18
C SER A 130 3.26 9.69 5.55
N ASP A 131 4.45 9.11 5.66
CA ASP A 131 4.76 7.77 5.14
C ASP A 131 4.05 6.68 5.95
N TYR A 132 3.74 6.96 7.23
CA TYR A 132 2.99 6.05 8.10
C TYR A 132 1.47 6.09 7.89
N VAL A 133 0.96 6.88 6.94
CA VAL A 133 -0.46 6.93 6.61
C VAL A 133 -0.74 6.00 5.43
N LEU A 134 -1.62 5.01 5.60
CA LEU A 134 -1.88 4.01 4.57
C LEU A 134 -2.33 4.64 3.24
N SER A 135 -3.24 5.62 3.26
CA SER A 135 -3.72 6.29 2.04
C SER A 135 -2.64 7.04 1.25
N ASN A 136 -1.45 7.26 1.84
CA ASN A 136 -0.31 7.81 1.11
C ASN A 136 0.51 6.74 0.38
N ASN A 137 0.29 5.47 0.69
CA ASN A 137 1.03 4.32 0.16
C ASN A 137 0.21 3.48 -0.84
N ILE A 138 -1.11 3.62 -0.82
CA ILE A 138 -2.04 2.91 -1.70
C ILE A 138 -2.92 3.86 -2.50
N THR A 139 -3.46 3.39 -3.61
CA THR A 139 -4.42 4.12 -4.44
C THR A 139 -5.51 3.20 -4.98
N ALA A 140 -6.65 3.79 -5.33
CA ALA A 140 -7.72 3.15 -6.09
C ALA A 140 -8.05 3.93 -7.37
N TYR A 141 -7.28 4.99 -7.66
CA TYR A 141 -7.60 5.94 -8.74
C TYR A 141 -6.95 5.60 -10.08
N LEU A 142 -5.91 4.78 -10.09
CA LEU A 142 -5.29 4.38 -11.34
C LEU A 142 -6.24 3.49 -12.14
N PRO A 143 -6.29 3.66 -13.47
CA PRO A 143 -7.09 2.81 -14.31
C PRO A 143 -6.68 1.35 -14.13
N PHE A 144 -7.67 0.49 -14.13
CA PHE A 144 -7.47 -0.96 -14.06
C PHE A 144 -6.58 -1.39 -15.24
N LYS A 145 -5.41 -1.89 -14.94
CA LYS A 145 -4.47 -2.31 -15.98
C LYS A 145 -4.66 -3.79 -16.25
N ASP A 146 -5.22 -4.12 -17.40
CA ASP A 146 -5.35 -5.50 -17.88
C ASP A 146 -4.01 -6.20 -18.15
N THR A 147 -2.91 -5.50 -18.04
CA THR A 147 -1.60 -5.91 -18.53
C THR A 147 -0.75 -6.65 -17.51
N GLY A 148 -1.21 -6.78 -16.26
CA GLY A 148 -0.36 -7.33 -15.18
C GLY A 148 0.89 -6.48 -14.94
N ASP A 149 0.86 -5.22 -15.30
CA ASP A 149 1.97 -4.29 -15.17
C ASP A 149 2.00 -3.72 -13.75
N ASP A 150 2.60 -4.47 -12.83
CA ASP A 150 2.75 -4.12 -11.41
C ASP A 150 3.88 -3.10 -11.19
N ARG A 151 4.33 -2.40 -12.23
CA ARG A 151 5.43 -1.43 -12.11
C ARG A 151 5.00 -0.22 -11.30
N ILE A 152 5.87 0.15 -10.37
CA ILE A 152 5.74 1.33 -9.52
C ILE A 152 6.70 2.40 -10.03
N ASN A 153 6.24 3.65 -10.11
CA ASN A 153 7.11 4.77 -10.41
C ASN A 153 8.03 5.06 -9.22
N ILE A 154 9.29 4.63 -9.31
CA ILE A 154 10.29 4.79 -8.26
C ILE A 154 10.52 6.25 -7.87
N ASN A 155 10.30 7.19 -8.80
CA ASN A 155 10.47 8.61 -8.52
C ASN A 155 9.37 9.18 -7.63
N ALA A 156 8.18 8.57 -7.65
CA ALA A 156 7.03 8.98 -6.86
C ALA A 156 6.82 8.12 -5.62
N ALA A 157 7.37 6.91 -5.59
CA ALA A 157 7.13 5.92 -4.54
C ALA A 157 7.61 6.43 -3.16
N PRO A 158 6.73 6.38 -2.13
CA PRO A 158 7.07 6.66 -0.75
C PRO A 158 7.92 5.54 -0.13
N TYR A 159 8.48 5.79 1.04
CA TYR A 159 9.40 4.89 1.73
C TYR A 159 8.85 3.47 1.88
N TYR A 160 7.66 3.32 2.44
CA TYR A 160 7.09 1.99 2.72
C TYR A 160 6.67 1.24 1.45
N VAL A 161 6.30 1.93 0.39
CA VAL A 161 6.08 1.30 -0.92
C VAL A 161 7.39 0.72 -1.45
N LEU A 162 8.47 1.51 -1.45
CA LEU A 162 9.79 1.02 -1.88
C LEU A 162 10.25 -0.19 -1.07
N MET A 163 10.08 -0.17 0.26
CA MET A 163 10.40 -1.28 1.16
C MET A 163 9.61 -2.56 0.89
N SER A 164 8.45 -2.44 0.23
CA SER A 164 7.50 -3.55 0.02
C SER A 164 7.53 -4.17 -1.37
N ILE A 165 8.21 -3.54 -2.34
CA ILE A 165 8.25 -4.01 -3.74
C ILE A 165 8.90 -5.39 -3.85
N SER A 166 9.93 -5.69 -3.06
CA SER A 166 10.70 -6.92 -3.14
C SER A 166 11.37 -7.23 -1.80
N GLU A 167 11.67 -8.50 -1.56
CA GLU A 167 12.48 -8.93 -0.40
C GLU A 167 13.93 -8.40 -0.45
N PHE A 168 14.42 -8.07 -1.64
CA PHE A 168 15.76 -7.48 -1.82
C PHE A 168 15.81 -5.97 -1.55
N MET A 169 14.65 -5.32 -1.39
CA MET A 169 14.58 -3.90 -1.05
C MET A 169 14.84 -3.70 0.44
N THR A 170 16.12 -3.75 0.80
CA THR A 170 16.54 -3.50 2.18
C THR A 170 16.37 -2.03 2.55
N ARG A 171 16.28 -1.73 3.85
CA ARG A 171 16.27 -0.36 4.36
C ARG A 171 17.44 0.47 3.79
N GLN A 172 18.65 -0.09 3.77
CA GLN A 172 19.81 0.61 3.24
C GLN A 172 19.67 0.95 1.76
N ALA A 173 19.18 0.02 0.95
CA ALA A 173 18.93 0.27 -0.48
C ALA A 173 17.90 1.37 -0.68
N VAL A 174 16.77 1.32 0.05
CA VAL A 174 15.71 2.34 -0.04
C VAL A 174 16.23 3.72 0.39
N MET A 175 16.99 3.80 1.50
CA MET A 175 17.57 5.06 1.95
C MET A 175 18.54 5.65 0.93
N ARG A 176 19.37 4.82 0.28
CA ARG A 176 20.25 5.28 -0.80
C ARG A 176 19.44 5.83 -1.99
N ILE A 177 18.35 5.16 -2.38
CA ILE A 177 17.45 5.61 -3.45
C ILE A 177 16.85 6.97 -3.09
N LEU A 178 16.30 7.13 -1.89
CA LEU A 178 15.69 8.38 -1.45
C LEU A 178 16.71 9.51 -1.37
N LYS A 179 17.91 9.25 -0.85
CA LYS A 179 19.01 10.20 -0.78
C LYS A 179 19.46 10.65 -2.18
N TYR A 180 19.64 9.69 -3.10
CA TYR A 180 20.00 9.98 -4.48
C TYR A 180 18.94 10.86 -5.18
N LYS A 181 17.64 10.52 -5.01
CA LYS A 181 16.55 11.34 -5.54
C LYS A 181 16.65 12.79 -5.05
N LEU A 182 16.93 12.97 -3.76
CA LEU A 182 17.07 14.31 -3.17
C LEU A 182 18.27 15.07 -3.76
N GLU A 183 19.45 14.42 -3.86
CA GLU A 183 20.68 15.01 -4.37
C GLU A 183 20.62 15.35 -5.87
N LYS A 184 19.88 14.58 -6.67
CA LYS A 184 19.70 14.75 -8.12
C LYS A 184 18.46 15.57 -8.50
N GLY A 185 17.94 16.38 -7.59
CA GLY A 185 16.74 17.17 -7.83
C GLY A 185 15.47 16.33 -7.89
N GLY A 186 15.49 15.16 -7.24
CA GLY A 186 14.32 14.32 -7.06
C GLY A 186 13.99 13.37 -8.21
N TYR A 187 14.91 13.16 -9.19
CA TYR A 187 14.57 12.35 -10.38
C TYR A 187 15.65 11.33 -10.76
N ILE A 188 15.26 10.05 -10.86
CA ILE A 188 16.03 8.95 -11.41
C ILE A 188 15.64 8.80 -12.89
N LYS A 189 16.60 9.02 -13.81
CA LYS A 189 16.32 9.04 -15.26
C LYS A 189 16.41 7.65 -15.88
N GLU A 190 17.35 6.83 -15.41
CA GLU A 190 17.69 5.55 -16.03
C GLU A 190 17.82 4.44 -15.00
N ILE A 191 17.47 3.21 -15.39
CA ILE A 191 17.66 2.01 -14.55
C ILE A 191 19.13 1.82 -14.16
N ASN A 192 20.06 2.26 -15.00
CA ASN A 192 21.49 2.19 -14.69
C ASN A 192 21.88 3.04 -13.47
N ASP A 193 21.15 4.09 -13.18
CA ASP A 193 21.35 4.89 -11.97
C ASP A 193 21.15 4.03 -10.70
N LEU A 194 20.31 3.01 -10.79
CA LEU A 194 19.99 2.10 -9.66
C LEU A 194 21.10 1.07 -9.38
N LYS A 195 21.99 0.77 -10.34
CA LYS A 195 23.10 -0.16 -10.13
C LYS A 195 24.09 0.33 -9.05
N ASN A 196 24.07 1.63 -8.76
CA ASN A 196 24.91 2.22 -7.72
C ASN A 196 24.35 2.02 -6.30
N PHE A 197 23.17 1.38 -6.17
CA PHE A 197 22.47 1.17 -4.89
C PHE A 197 22.44 -0.29 -4.43
N ALA A 198 22.83 -1.21 -5.30
CA ALA A 198 22.92 -2.64 -5.00
C ALA A 198 24.10 -2.95 -4.07
#